data_5c5170b4f10963129d2bfd3e1f7f772d
#
_entry.id   5c5170b4f10963129d2bfd3e1f7f772d
#
_cell.length_a   1.000
_cell.length_b   1.000
_cell.length_c   1.000
_cell.angle_alpha   90.00
_cell.angle_beta   90.00
_cell.angle_gamma   90.00
#
_symmetry.space_group_name_H-M   'P 1'
#
loop_
_entity.id
_entity.type
_entity.pdbx_description
1 polymer ?
#
loop_
_entity_poly.entity_id
_entity_poly.type
_entity_poly.pdbx_seq_one_letter_code
_entity_poly.pdbx_strand_id
1 'polypeptide(L)'
;MSTQITGTLDAPGAAGHEHDHDHKPRGLARWLFSTNHKDIGTLYLLFSLTMLFIGGSLAMVIRAELFQPGLQFVDPHFFNQMTTVHGLVMVFGAVMPAFVGLANWMIPLMIGAPDMALPRVNNWSFWILPCAFAILLSTLFMEGGAPAAGWTFYAPLSTTY
;
A
#
# COMPACT_ATOMS: atom_id res chain seq x y z
N MET A 1 56.68 -47.47 40.92
CA MET A 1 57.18 -46.29 40.23
C MET A 1 56.16 -45.96 39.13
N SER A 2 55.14 -45.20 39.47
CA SER A 2 53.99 -44.89 38.58
C SER A 2 54.10 -43.45 38.13
N THR A 3 54.37 -43.26 36.85
CA THR A 3 54.40 -41.95 36.23
C THR A 3 53.01 -41.63 35.70
N GLN A 4 52.30 -40.73 36.32
CA GLN A 4 51.03 -40.17 35.84
C GLN A 4 51.36 -39.09 34.80
N ILE A 5 50.92 -39.31 33.57
CA ILE A 5 50.92 -38.30 32.51
C ILE A 5 49.50 -37.70 32.46
N THR A 6 49.32 -36.53 33.07
CA THR A 6 48.12 -35.73 32.92
C THR A 6 48.27 -34.87 31.66
N GLY A 7 47.75 -35.35 30.54
CA GLY A 7 47.61 -34.55 29.34
C GLY A 7 46.31 -33.74 29.43
N THR A 8 46.41 -32.45 29.64
CA THR A 8 45.29 -31.51 29.48
C THR A 8 45.03 -31.37 27.98
N LEU A 9 43.91 -31.90 27.54
CA LEU A 9 43.38 -31.63 26.20
C LEU A 9 42.76 -30.20 26.23
N ASP A 10 43.55 -29.26 25.72
CA ASP A 10 43.03 -27.94 25.39
C ASP A 10 41.97 -28.10 24.30
N ALA A 11 40.71 -27.89 24.63
CA ALA A 11 39.63 -27.78 23.67
C ALA A 11 39.85 -26.52 22.80
N PRO A 12 39.85 -26.63 21.46
CA PRO A 12 39.94 -25.47 20.59
C PRO A 12 38.73 -24.57 20.82
N GLY A 13 39.04 -23.28 20.99
CA GLY A 13 38.13 -22.23 21.41
C GLY A 13 36.78 -22.25 20.75
N ALA A 14 35.76 -22.14 21.59
CA ALA A 14 34.44 -21.75 21.17
C ALA A 14 34.56 -20.41 20.45
N ALA A 15 34.50 -20.46 19.11
CA ALA A 15 34.32 -19.27 18.29
C ALA A 15 33.04 -18.59 18.79
N GLY A 16 33.17 -17.44 19.43
CA GLY A 16 32.10 -16.63 19.84
C GLY A 16 31.24 -16.37 18.61
N HIS A 17 30.02 -16.88 18.62
CA HIS A 17 28.99 -16.40 17.74
C HIS A 17 28.79 -14.91 18.12
N GLU A 18 29.50 -14.02 17.42
CA GLU A 18 29.08 -12.63 17.35
C GLU A 18 27.65 -12.66 16.87
N HIS A 19 26.72 -12.47 17.81
CA HIS A 19 25.35 -12.09 17.46
C HIS A 19 25.48 -10.75 16.75
N ASP A 20 25.50 -10.82 15.43
CA ASP A 20 25.29 -9.67 14.56
C ASP A 20 23.96 -9.08 14.99
N HIS A 21 24.03 -8.04 15.83
CA HIS A 21 22.88 -7.26 16.27
C HIS A 21 22.38 -6.54 15.02
N ASP A 22 21.55 -7.25 14.28
CA ASP A 22 20.80 -6.77 13.15
C ASP A 22 20.16 -5.43 13.57
N HIS A 23 20.82 -4.32 13.24
CA HIS A 23 20.38 -2.97 13.54
C HIS A 23 19.13 -2.68 12.71
N LYS A 24 17.99 -3.27 13.16
CA LYS A 24 16.69 -2.98 12.56
C LYS A 24 16.48 -1.47 12.60
N PRO A 25 16.28 -0.83 11.46
CA PRO A 25 16.09 0.61 11.39
C PRO A 25 14.92 0.99 12.30
N ARG A 26 15.09 2.04 13.12
CA ARG A 26 14.08 2.53 14.05
C ARG A 26 13.33 3.72 13.43
N GLY A 27 12.07 3.93 13.82
CA GLY A 27 11.26 5.06 13.36
C GLY A 27 10.75 4.91 11.93
N LEU A 28 10.67 6.02 11.19
CA LEU A 28 10.12 6.07 9.82
C LEU A 28 10.92 5.23 8.81
N ALA A 29 12.25 5.13 8.98
CA ALA A 29 13.10 4.31 8.12
C ALA A 29 12.71 2.82 8.18
N ARG A 30 12.19 2.32 9.29
CA ARG A 30 11.66 0.97 9.41
C ARG A 30 10.53 0.73 8.40
N TRP A 31 9.59 1.67 8.28
CA TRP A 31 8.42 1.54 7.41
C TRP A 31 8.79 1.70 5.93
N LEU A 32 9.72 2.60 5.62
CA LEU A 32 10.17 2.83 4.25
C LEU A 32 10.92 1.64 3.64
N PHE A 33 11.76 0.97 4.44
CA PHE A 33 12.64 -0.11 3.99
C PHE A 33 12.28 -1.47 4.58
N SER A 34 11.06 -1.62 5.10
CA SER A 34 10.60 -2.89 5.67
C SER A 34 10.56 -3.98 4.61
N THR A 35 11.10 -5.14 4.95
CA THR A 35 10.99 -6.37 4.17
C THR A 35 10.00 -7.36 4.79
N ASN A 36 9.47 -7.05 5.98
CA ASN A 36 8.54 -7.92 6.71
C ASN A 36 7.15 -7.83 6.07
N HIS A 37 6.58 -8.98 5.70
CA HIS A 37 5.24 -9.07 5.10
C HIS A 37 4.14 -8.44 5.95
N LYS A 38 4.24 -8.49 7.29
CA LYS A 38 3.25 -7.89 8.20
C LYS A 38 3.29 -6.36 8.17
N ASP A 39 4.49 -5.78 8.19
CA ASP A 39 4.64 -4.33 8.11
C ASP A 39 4.13 -3.81 6.75
N ILE A 40 4.49 -4.49 5.65
CA ILE A 40 4.02 -4.14 4.30
C ILE A 40 2.51 -4.31 4.18
N GLY A 41 1.96 -5.42 4.68
CA GLY A 41 0.51 -5.64 4.72
C GLY A 41 -0.23 -4.55 5.52
N THR A 42 0.36 -4.10 6.64
CA THR A 42 -0.20 -2.99 7.43
C THR A 42 -0.17 -1.67 6.65
N LEU A 43 0.91 -1.40 5.89
CA LEU A 43 0.98 -0.22 5.02
C LEU A 43 -0.10 -0.24 3.95
N TYR A 44 -0.35 -1.39 3.30
CA TYR A 44 -1.44 -1.55 2.35
C TYR A 44 -2.80 -1.28 2.98
N LEU A 45 -3.06 -1.80 4.19
CA LEU A 45 -4.33 -1.60 4.89
C LEU A 45 -4.54 -0.14 5.30
N LEU A 46 -3.50 0.54 5.81
CA LEU A 46 -3.57 1.95 6.14
C LEU A 46 -3.78 2.83 4.90
N PHE A 47 -3.09 2.51 3.81
CA PHE A 47 -3.29 3.18 2.52
C PHE A 47 -4.71 2.98 2.02
N SER A 48 -5.20 1.75 2.01
CA SER A 48 -6.58 1.41 1.64
C SER A 48 -7.61 2.18 2.46
N LEU A 49 -7.43 2.24 3.78
CA LEU A 49 -8.31 3.01 4.66
C LEU A 49 -8.29 4.49 4.34
N THR A 50 -7.13 5.06 4.07
CA THR A 50 -6.99 6.47 3.66
C THR A 50 -7.73 6.72 2.34
N MET A 51 -7.57 5.84 1.35
CA MET A 51 -8.26 5.94 0.06
C MET A 51 -9.77 5.73 0.20
N LEU A 52 -10.23 4.90 1.13
CA LEU A 52 -11.64 4.74 1.46
C LEU A 52 -12.26 6.06 1.95
N PHE A 53 -11.56 6.79 2.81
CA PHE A 53 -12.05 8.10 3.27
C PHE A 53 -12.03 9.15 2.15
N ILE A 54 -10.99 9.19 1.33
CA ILE A 54 -10.91 10.12 0.19
C ILE A 54 -12.01 9.79 -0.82
N GLY A 55 -12.10 8.55 -1.27
CA GLY A 55 -13.13 8.12 -2.22
C GLY A 55 -14.55 8.25 -1.66
N GLY A 56 -14.74 7.96 -0.37
CA GLY A 56 -16.00 8.16 0.33
C GLY A 56 -16.41 9.63 0.38
N SER A 57 -15.48 10.55 0.59
CA SER A 57 -15.76 12.00 0.53
C SER A 57 -16.21 12.45 -0.85
N LEU A 58 -15.59 11.93 -1.92
CA LEU A 58 -16.04 12.18 -3.29
C LEU A 58 -17.46 11.64 -3.52
N ALA A 59 -17.79 10.46 -3.00
CA ALA A 59 -19.12 9.89 -3.06
C ALA A 59 -20.16 10.78 -2.34
N MET A 60 -19.79 11.40 -1.22
CA MET A 60 -20.68 12.31 -0.50
C MET A 60 -20.98 13.57 -1.31
N VAL A 61 -20.01 14.11 -2.06
CA VAL A 61 -20.23 15.22 -3.01
C VAL A 61 -21.22 14.80 -4.10
N ILE A 62 -20.99 13.63 -4.71
CA ILE A 62 -21.90 13.07 -5.72
C ILE A 62 -23.32 12.91 -5.15
N ARG A 63 -23.43 12.38 -3.94
CA ARG A 63 -24.72 12.17 -3.28
C ARG A 63 -25.42 13.47 -2.93
N ALA A 64 -24.68 14.48 -2.51
CA ALA A 64 -25.22 15.80 -2.21
C ALA A 64 -25.79 16.48 -3.47
N GLU A 65 -25.07 16.38 -4.60
CA GLU A 65 -25.55 16.91 -5.89
C GLU A 65 -26.84 16.22 -6.35
N LEU A 66 -26.95 14.92 -6.17
CA LEU A 66 -28.12 14.12 -6.58
C LEU A 66 -29.27 14.13 -5.56
N PHE A 67 -29.22 14.95 -4.52
CA PHE A 67 -30.27 15.01 -3.51
C PHE A 67 -31.57 15.61 -4.05
N GLN A 68 -31.48 16.57 -4.97
CA GLN A 68 -32.60 17.19 -5.66
C GLN A 68 -32.41 17.18 -7.18
N PRO A 69 -33.48 17.20 -7.98
CA PRO A 69 -33.34 17.30 -9.44
C PRO A 69 -32.75 18.65 -9.86
N GLY A 70 -31.92 18.64 -10.90
CA GLY A 70 -31.25 19.81 -11.44
C GLY A 70 -29.83 19.99 -10.87
N LEU A 71 -29.17 21.07 -11.27
CA LEU A 71 -27.81 21.42 -10.77
C LEU A 71 -27.93 22.11 -9.41
N GLN A 72 -27.19 21.63 -8.42
CA GLN A 72 -27.24 22.11 -7.04
C GLN A 72 -25.95 22.85 -6.64
N PHE A 73 -24.83 22.16 -6.63
CA PHE A 73 -23.57 22.62 -6.06
C PHE A 73 -22.42 22.59 -7.06
N VAL A 74 -22.43 21.64 -8.02
CA VAL A 74 -21.32 21.40 -8.92
C VAL A 74 -21.77 21.44 -10.38
N ASP A 75 -20.88 21.92 -11.27
CA ASP A 75 -21.17 21.88 -12.69
C ASP A 75 -21.05 20.43 -13.25
N PRO A 76 -21.67 20.14 -14.41
CA PRO A 76 -21.69 18.78 -14.97
C PRO A 76 -20.32 18.21 -15.28
N HIS A 77 -19.36 19.05 -15.70
CA HIS A 77 -18.01 18.58 -16.00
C HIS A 77 -17.29 18.15 -14.73
N PHE A 78 -17.35 18.96 -13.68
CA PHE A 78 -16.79 18.64 -12.37
C PHE A 78 -17.47 17.41 -11.74
N PHE A 79 -18.80 17.26 -11.91
CA PHE A 79 -19.52 16.07 -11.47
C PHE A 79 -18.99 14.80 -12.14
N ASN A 80 -18.74 14.83 -13.45
CA ASN A 80 -18.15 13.69 -14.19
C ASN A 80 -16.74 13.37 -13.73
N GLN A 81 -15.93 14.39 -13.41
CA GLN A 81 -14.60 14.19 -12.81
C GLN A 81 -14.68 13.52 -11.44
N MET A 82 -15.57 14.00 -10.57
CA MET A 82 -15.78 13.40 -9.24
C MET A 82 -16.21 11.93 -9.34
N THR A 83 -17.13 11.63 -10.24
CA THR A 83 -17.62 10.25 -10.47
C THR A 83 -16.50 9.34 -10.96
N THR A 84 -15.68 9.83 -11.89
CA THR A 84 -14.56 9.07 -12.46
C THR A 84 -13.49 8.82 -11.41
N VAL A 85 -13.03 9.86 -10.72
CA VAL A 85 -11.98 9.76 -9.70
C VAL A 85 -12.46 8.94 -8.50
N HIS A 86 -13.74 9.10 -8.08
CA HIS A 86 -14.34 8.25 -7.06
C HIS A 86 -14.23 6.77 -7.43
N GLY A 87 -14.64 6.39 -8.65
CA GLY A 87 -14.58 5.01 -9.12
C GLY A 87 -13.15 4.46 -9.10
N LEU A 88 -12.17 5.20 -9.64
CA LEU A 88 -10.76 4.82 -9.67
C LEU A 88 -10.18 4.67 -8.26
N VAL A 89 -10.46 5.64 -7.38
CA VAL A 89 -9.96 5.61 -6.00
C VAL A 89 -10.55 4.46 -5.21
N MET A 90 -11.84 4.20 -5.34
CA MET A 90 -12.50 3.12 -4.58
C MET A 90 -12.06 1.75 -5.03
N VAL A 91 -11.98 1.49 -6.35
CA VAL A 91 -11.61 0.16 -6.86
C VAL A 91 -10.11 -0.09 -6.66
N PHE A 92 -9.26 0.80 -7.15
CA PHE A 92 -7.81 0.57 -7.19
C PHE A 92 -7.06 1.11 -5.97
N GLY A 93 -7.62 2.09 -5.26
CA GLY A 93 -7.00 2.67 -4.07
C GLY A 93 -7.49 2.06 -2.76
N ALA A 94 -8.78 1.74 -2.66
CA ALA A 94 -9.36 1.18 -1.43
C ALA A 94 -9.47 -0.35 -1.49
N VAL A 95 -10.27 -0.90 -2.41
CA VAL A 95 -10.61 -2.32 -2.41
C VAL A 95 -9.42 -3.20 -2.72
N MET A 96 -8.74 -2.97 -3.84
CA MET A 96 -7.61 -3.84 -4.23
C MET A 96 -6.45 -3.82 -3.23
N PRO A 97 -5.98 -2.68 -2.73
CA PRO A 97 -4.95 -2.65 -1.70
C PRO A 97 -5.38 -3.27 -0.37
N ALA A 98 -6.67 -3.21 0.01
CA ALA A 98 -7.18 -3.92 1.18
C ALA A 98 -6.96 -5.43 1.05
N PHE A 99 -7.35 -6.02 -0.08
CA PHE A 99 -7.14 -7.46 -0.32
C PHE A 99 -5.67 -7.84 -0.39
N VAL A 100 -4.85 -7.02 -1.04
CA VAL A 100 -3.39 -7.23 -1.08
C VAL A 100 -2.79 -7.14 0.33
N GLY A 101 -3.23 -6.19 1.14
CA GLY A 101 -2.80 -6.06 2.53
C GLY A 101 -3.17 -7.26 3.38
N LEU A 102 -4.41 -7.75 3.27
CA LEU A 102 -4.86 -8.97 3.94
C LEU A 102 -4.08 -10.20 3.46
N ALA A 103 -3.86 -10.33 2.14
CA ALA A 103 -3.09 -11.41 1.57
C ALA A 103 -1.65 -11.44 2.10
N ASN A 104 -0.98 -10.29 2.15
CA ASN A 104 0.35 -10.15 2.74
C ASN A 104 0.38 -10.57 4.22
N TRP A 105 -0.67 -10.26 4.98
CA TRP A 105 -0.79 -10.65 6.38
C TRP A 105 -1.05 -12.15 6.56
N MET A 106 -1.99 -12.70 5.79
CA MET A 106 -2.57 -14.01 6.05
C MET A 106 -1.84 -15.15 5.33
N ILE A 107 -1.46 -14.98 4.07
CA ILE A 107 -0.92 -16.09 3.27
C ILE A 107 0.33 -16.70 3.88
N PRO A 108 1.38 -15.94 4.28
CA PRO A 108 2.56 -16.53 4.90
C PRO A 108 2.23 -17.28 6.19
N LEU A 109 1.29 -16.77 6.99
CA LEU A 109 0.85 -17.43 8.22
C LEU A 109 0.10 -18.73 7.94
N MET A 110 -0.76 -18.75 6.91
CA MET A 110 -1.56 -19.93 6.55
C MET A 110 -0.70 -21.08 6.03
N ILE A 111 0.37 -20.78 5.31
CA ILE A 111 1.28 -21.81 4.76
C ILE A 111 2.47 -22.09 5.68
N GLY A 112 2.58 -21.41 6.83
CA GLY A 112 3.69 -21.57 7.77
C GLY A 112 5.04 -21.05 7.27
N ALA A 113 5.04 -20.15 6.29
CA ALA A 113 6.25 -19.52 5.79
C ALA A 113 6.73 -18.38 6.73
N PRO A 114 8.05 -18.21 6.93
CA PRO A 114 8.58 -17.15 7.78
C PRO A 114 8.41 -15.76 7.17
N ASP A 115 8.44 -15.63 5.84
CA ASP A 115 8.25 -14.39 5.09
C ASP A 115 7.87 -14.68 3.62
N MET A 116 7.69 -13.60 2.82
CA MET A 116 7.44 -13.66 1.38
C MET A 116 8.70 -14.06 0.61
N ALA A 117 8.51 -14.69 -0.56
CA ALA A 117 9.63 -15.12 -1.41
C ALA A 117 10.49 -13.96 -1.95
N LEU A 118 9.89 -12.80 -2.21
CA LEU A 118 10.55 -11.61 -2.75
C LEU A 118 10.21 -10.36 -1.91
N PRO A 119 10.73 -10.23 -0.69
CA PRO A 119 10.28 -9.21 0.26
C PRO A 119 10.63 -7.78 -0.19
N ARG A 120 11.75 -7.56 -0.88
CA ARG A 120 12.12 -6.23 -1.41
C ARG A 120 11.19 -5.77 -2.55
N VAL A 121 10.81 -6.69 -3.44
CA VAL A 121 9.87 -6.40 -4.53
C VAL A 121 8.48 -6.10 -3.97
N ASN A 122 8.07 -6.81 -2.93
CA ASN A 122 6.82 -6.57 -2.23
C ASN A 122 6.76 -5.17 -1.60
N ASN A 123 7.85 -4.71 -0.95
CA ASN A 123 7.93 -3.34 -0.45
C ASN A 123 7.86 -2.31 -1.58
N TRP A 124 8.59 -2.53 -2.67
CA TRP A 124 8.59 -1.62 -3.81
C TRP A 124 7.21 -1.53 -4.48
N SER A 125 6.49 -2.65 -4.59
CA SER A 125 5.13 -2.68 -5.13
C SER A 125 4.16 -1.82 -4.32
N PHE A 126 4.34 -1.75 -2.99
CA PHE A 126 3.56 -0.84 -2.16
C PHE A 126 3.86 0.63 -2.49
N TRP A 127 5.14 1.04 -2.55
CA TRP A 127 5.49 2.46 -2.69
C TRP A 127 5.12 3.07 -4.05
N ILE A 128 4.91 2.26 -5.07
CA ILE A 128 4.35 2.72 -6.36
C ILE A 128 2.92 3.25 -6.20
N LEU A 129 2.11 2.65 -5.32
CA LEU A 129 0.70 3.04 -5.15
C LEU A 129 0.51 4.48 -4.64
N PRO A 130 1.12 4.90 -3.52
CA PRO A 130 0.99 6.29 -3.05
C PRO A 130 1.43 7.30 -4.12
N CYS A 131 2.49 7.01 -4.87
CA CYS A 131 2.95 7.88 -5.96
C CYS A 131 1.91 7.97 -7.08
N ALA A 132 1.35 6.85 -7.52
CA ALA A 132 0.33 6.81 -8.58
C ALA A 132 -0.93 7.56 -8.16
N PHE A 133 -1.40 7.37 -6.92
CA PHE A 133 -2.59 8.06 -6.42
C PHE A 133 -2.34 9.54 -6.12
N ALA A 134 -1.14 9.93 -5.73
CA ALA A 134 -0.77 11.35 -5.63
C ALA A 134 -0.87 12.05 -7.01
N ILE A 135 -0.40 11.39 -8.08
CA ILE A 135 -0.54 11.89 -9.45
C ILE A 135 -2.02 11.94 -9.84
N LEU A 136 -2.79 10.89 -9.62
CA LEU A 136 -4.22 10.86 -9.93
C LEU A 136 -4.98 11.98 -9.23
N LEU A 137 -4.78 12.16 -7.92
CA LEU A 137 -5.48 13.19 -7.15
C LEU A 137 -5.01 14.60 -7.53
N SER A 138 -3.76 14.78 -7.96
CA SER A 138 -3.26 16.07 -8.42
C SER A 138 -3.96 16.56 -9.70
N THR A 139 -4.51 15.64 -10.52
CA THR A 139 -5.26 16.02 -11.73
C THR A 139 -6.53 16.83 -11.43
N LEU A 140 -7.09 16.71 -10.24
CA LEU A 140 -8.24 17.53 -9.81
C LEU A 140 -7.91 19.04 -9.73
N PHE A 141 -6.62 19.38 -9.61
CA PHE A 141 -6.15 20.75 -9.45
C PHE A 141 -5.43 21.30 -10.70
N MET A 142 -5.36 20.49 -11.77
CA MET A 142 -4.70 20.89 -13.02
C MET A 142 -5.67 21.64 -13.94
N GLU A 143 -5.14 22.47 -14.84
CA GLU A 143 -5.92 23.04 -15.93
C GLU A 143 -6.49 21.91 -16.82
N GLY A 144 -7.79 21.95 -17.12
CA GLY A 144 -8.51 20.88 -17.79
C GLY A 144 -9.11 19.85 -16.85
N GLY A 145 -8.67 19.80 -15.59
CA GLY A 145 -9.24 18.94 -14.54
C GLY A 145 -8.86 17.47 -14.67
N ALA A 146 -9.52 16.63 -13.87
CA ALA A 146 -9.37 15.20 -13.87
C ALA A 146 -10.11 14.52 -15.03
N PRO A 147 -9.82 13.24 -15.34
CA PRO A 147 -10.60 12.47 -16.31
C PRO A 147 -12.11 12.49 -15.98
N ALA A 148 -12.95 12.71 -16.99
CA ALA A 148 -14.37 12.91 -16.79
C ALA A 148 -15.25 11.87 -17.53
N ALA A 149 -14.64 10.82 -18.10
CA ALA A 149 -15.33 9.82 -18.95
C ALA A 149 -15.81 8.56 -18.19
N GLY A 150 -15.79 8.58 -16.86
CA GLY A 150 -16.01 7.38 -16.04
C GLY A 150 -14.76 6.51 -15.96
N TRP A 151 -14.70 5.61 -14.98
CA TRP A 151 -13.52 4.74 -14.78
C TRP A 151 -13.35 3.69 -15.90
N THR A 152 -14.40 3.42 -16.68
CA THR A 152 -14.38 2.49 -17.82
C THR A 152 -14.14 3.17 -19.18
N PHE A 153 -14.11 4.49 -19.24
CA PHE A 153 -13.81 5.29 -20.43
C PHE A 153 -14.70 4.97 -21.65
N TYR A 154 -16.00 4.79 -21.46
CA TYR A 154 -16.92 4.55 -22.57
C TYR A 154 -17.19 5.81 -23.41
N ALA A 155 -17.31 5.60 -24.74
CA ALA A 155 -17.83 6.60 -25.66
C ALA A 155 -19.34 6.87 -25.36
N PRO A 156 -19.85 8.09 -25.58
CA PRO A 156 -19.16 9.22 -26.23
C PRO A 156 -18.32 10.09 -25.30
N LEU A 157 -18.46 9.97 -23.96
CA LEU A 157 -17.76 10.84 -23.00
C LEU A 157 -16.22 10.78 -23.18
N SER A 158 -15.66 9.60 -23.44
CA SER A 158 -14.21 9.42 -23.65
C SER A 158 -13.67 10.08 -24.93
N THR A 159 -14.55 10.57 -25.82
CA THR A 159 -14.17 11.25 -27.06
C THR A 159 -14.46 12.75 -27.03
N THR A 160 -15.17 13.22 -25.99
CA THR A 160 -15.54 14.64 -25.83
C THR A 160 -14.75 15.35 -24.74
N TYR A 161 -14.10 14.59 -23.84
CA TYR A 161 -13.28 15.09 -22.74
C TYR A 161 -11.86 14.52 -22.79
#